data_1eacbd5f2e84b0c58a9ee902b27d36dc
#
_entry.id   1eacbd5f2e84b0c58a9ee902b27d36dc
#
_cell.length_a   1.000
_cell.length_b   1.000
_cell.length_c   1.000
_cell.angle_alpha   90.00
_cell.angle_beta   90.00
_cell.angle_gamma   90.00
#
_symmetry.space_group_name_H-M   'P 1'
#
loop_
_entity.id
_entity.type
_entity.pdbx_description
1 polymer ?
#
loop_
_entity_poly.entity_id
_entity_poly.type
_entity_poly.pdbx_seq_one_letter_code
_entity_poly.pdbx_strand_id
1 'polypeptide(L)'
;MKKILCIGSVTVDIIVKPASTVPAPGTLRAVESVSTLVGGCATNCANDLAKLGVPVSISCLVGNDMMGDFVKKEMTACGVDTKGIVQRSDVQTTVSVVCIYESGERSFLYNPASSAAFTLEDISDEVLADCDIVFVGGAMLLTNFDGEPTRKLMKRAREMGKITVLDTAWDFDDIWLPKIEACLPELDYFIPSIEEAAKITGEEDPYKIAEKLHTMGPTNIVVKVGKDGALVSPHGEEPTLVPAFLVEKPVDTTGAGDSFCSGFLTGLANDWDMVKAAQFGNGVGAHCVQALGASTGIPSMQTVLDFIAERTK
;
A
#
# COMPACT_ATOMS: atom_id res chain seq x y z
N MET A 1 21.79 1.42 0.44
CA MET A 1 20.31 1.43 0.29
C MET A 1 19.73 0.90 1.58
N LYS A 2 18.79 1.64 2.18
CA LYS A 2 18.13 1.25 3.42
C LYS A 2 17.18 0.07 3.20
N LYS A 3 17.01 -0.81 4.20
CA LYS A 3 16.05 -1.92 4.19
C LYS A 3 14.69 -1.44 4.70
N ILE A 4 13.61 -1.85 4.02
CA ILE A 4 12.24 -1.48 4.35
C ILE A 4 11.50 -2.69 4.94
N LEU A 5 10.77 -2.48 6.03
CA LEU A 5 9.81 -3.41 6.56
C LEU A 5 8.41 -2.91 6.20
N CYS A 6 7.73 -3.64 5.32
CA CYS A 6 6.31 -3.43 5.02
C CYS A 6 5.46 -4.19 6.04
N ILE A 7 4.50 -3.52 6.66
CA ILE A 7 3.59 -4.09 7.67
C ILE A 7 2.16 -3.79 7.23
N GLY A 8 1.27 -4.77 7.29
CA GLY A 8 -0.14 -4.47 7.07
C GLY A 8 -0.94 -5.54 6.36
N SER A 9 -1.92 -5.09 5.55
CA SER A 9 -2.89 -5.97 4.94
C SER A 9 -2.26 -6.88 3.88
N VAL A 10 -2.68 -8.13 3.91
CA VAL A 10 -2.44 -9.14 2.90
C VAL A 10 -3.77 -9.72 2.45
N THR A 11 -3.92 -9.96 1.16
CA THR A 11 -5.14 -10.53 0.58
C THR A 11 -4.77 -11.53 -0.50
N VAL A 12 -5.51 -12.61 -0.59
CA VAL A 12 -5.51 -13.46 -1.79
C VAL A 12 -6.70 -13.05 -2.65
N ASP A 13 -6.43 -12.48 -3.82
CA ASP A 13 -7.44 -12.05 -4.77
C ASP A 13 -7.77 -13.19 -5.74
N ILE A 14 -9.01 -13.67 -5.71
CA ILE A 14 -9.56 -14.63 -6.66
C ILE A 14 -10.32 -13.83 -7.71
N ILE A 15 -9.69 -13.63 -8.86
CA ILE A 15 -10.23 -12.82 -9.95
C ILE A 15 -11.07 -13.69 -10.87
N VAL A 16 -12.34 -13.33 -11.03
CA VAL A 16 -13.32 -14.03 -11.89
C VAL A 16 -13.71 -13.10 -13.05
N LYS A 17 -13.54 -13.56 -14.29
CA LYS A 17 -13.79 -12.76 -15.50
C LYS A 17 -14.42 -13.58 -16.64
N PRO A 18 -15.44 -13.04 -17.37
CA PRO A 18 -16.31 -11.97 -16.91
C PRO A 18 -17.31 -12.48 -15.86
N ALA A 19 -17.64 -11.64 -14.89
CA ALA A 19 -18.65 -11.93 -13.90
C ALA A 19 -19.77 -10.87 -14.00
N SER A 20 -20.82 -11.13 -14.76
CA SER A 20 -21.88 -10.16 -14.98
C SER A 20 -22.84 -10.03 -13.79
N THR A 21 -23.06 -11.10 -13.04
CA THR A 21 -23.87 -11.15 -11.79
C THR A 21 -23.55 -12.42 -11.03
N VAL A 22 -23.79 -12.43 -9.72
CA VAL A 22 -23.87 -13.67 -8.96
C VAL A 22 -25.08 -14.46 -9.50
N PRO A 23 -24.92 -15.75 -9.90
CA PRO A 23 -26.03 -16.54 -10.41
C PRO A 23 -27.15 -16.68 -9.37
N ALA A 24 -28.39 -16.82 -9.83
CA ALA A 24 -29.50 -17.09 -8.93
C ALA A 24 -29.30 -18.41 -8.18
N PRO A 25 -29.83 -18.54 -6.95
CA PRO A 25 -29.71 -19.79 -6.18
C PRO A 25 -30.11 -21.03 -7.00
N GLY A 26 -29.28 -22.08 -6.96
CA GLY A 26 -29.49 -23.32 -7.69
C GLY A 26 -29.10 -23.30 -9.17
N THR A 27 -28.54 -22.19 -9.67
CA THR A 27 -28.08 -22.06 -11.06
C THR A 27 -26.55 -22.02 -11.17
N LEU A 28 -26.03 -22.31 -12.36
CA LEU A 28 -24.61 -22.29 -12.69
C LEU A 28 -24.35 -21.29 -13.82
N ARG A 29 -23.27 -20.53 -13.71
CA ARG A 29 -22.77 -19.70 -14.81
C ARG A 29 -21.31 -20.03 -15.09
N ALA A 30 -20.98 -20.33 -16.34
CA ALA A 30 -19.60 -20.46 -16.79
C ALA A 30 -18.95 -19.07 -16.89
N VAL A 31 -17.67 -18.98 -16.53
CA VAL A 31 -16.79 -17.82 -16.69
C VAL A 31 -15.62 -18.18 -17.62
N GLU A 32 -14.97 -17.18 -18.21
CA GLU A 32 -13.85 -17.43 -19.14
C GLU A 32 -12.54 -17.73 -18.40
N SER A 33 -12.31 -17.06 -17.28
CA SER A 33 -11.08 -17.26 -16.51
C SER A 33 -11.30 -17.06 -15.01
N VAL A 34 -10.51 -17.80 -14.25
CA VAL A 34 -10.30 -17.61 -12.83
C VAL A 34 -8.80 -17.58 -12.59
N SER A 35 -8.30 -16.53 -11.93
CA SER A 35 -6.90 -16.39 -11.55
C SER A 35 -6.78 -16.01 -10.07
N THR A 36 -5.63 -16.36 -9.47
CA THR A 36 -5.34 -16.09 -8.07
C THR A 36 -4.07 -15.25 -8.00
N LEU A 37 -4.15 -14.09 -7.34
CA LEU A 37 -3.03 -13.17 -7.14
C LEU A 37 -2.89 -12.85 -5.66
N VAL A 38 -1.69 -12.44 -5.25
CA VAL A 38 -1.48 -11.81 -3.94
C VAL A 38 -1.78 -10.32 -4.08
N GLY A 39 -2.59 -9.80 -3.18
CA GLY A 39 -2.96 -8.39 -3.06
C GLY A 39 -2.85 -7.92 -1.60
N GLY A 40 -3.33 -6.71 -1.34
CA GLY A 40 -3.22 -6.00 -0.07
C GLY A 40 -2.09 -4.96 -0.09
N CYS A 41 -2.32 -3.80 0.52
CA CYS A 41 -1.44 -2.64 0.36
C CYS A 41 0.02 -2.92 0.76
N ALA A 42 0.23 -3.60 1.89
CA ALA A 42 1.58 -3.92 2.35
C ALA A 42 2.28 -4.93 1.43
N THR A 43 1.56 -5.94 0.94
CA THR A 43 2.11 -6.96 0.04
C THR A 43 2.37 -6.42 -1.36
N ASN A 44 1.49 -5.58 -1.89
CA ASN A 44 1.69 -4.90 -3.17
C ASN A 44 2.96 -4.06 -3.11
N CYS A 45 3.08 -3.21 -2.07
CA CYS A 45 4.24 -2.36 -1.88
C CYS A 45 5.53 -3.18 -1.72
N ALA A 46 5.52 -4.27 -0.94
CA ALA A 46 6.69 -5.14 -0.76
C ALA A 46 7.12 -5.83 -2.06
N ASN A 47 6.17 -6.32 -2.87
CA ASN A 47 6.45 -6.90 -4.18
C ASN A 47 7.06 -5.88 -5.14
N ASP A 48 6.51 -4.68 -5.18
CA ASP A 48 7.01 -3.60 -6.03
C ASP A 48 8.43 -3.20 -5.63
N LEU A 49 8.69 -3.01 -4.33
CA LEU A 49 10.03 -2.71 -3.81
C LEU A 49 11.05 -3.79 -4.17
N ALA A 50 10.69 -5.07 -4.06
CA ALA A 50 11.57 -6.17 -4.43
C ALA A 50 11.89 -6.13 -5.94
N LYS A 51 10.91 -5.86 -6.82
CA LYS A 51 11.11 -5.71 -8.27
C LYS A 51 11.97 -4.49 -8.61
N LEU A 52 11.86 -3.41 -7.84
CA LEU A 52 12.71 -2.23 -7.94
C LEU A 52 14.13 -2.46 -7.40
N GLY A 53 14.41 -3.63 -6.80
CA GLY A 53 15.71 -3.99 -6.25
C GLY A 53 16.01 -3.40 -4.88
N VAL A 54 15.01 -2.97 -4.14
CA VAL A 54 15.12 -2.46 -2.77
C VAL A 54 15.09 -3.62 -1.77
N PRO A 55 16.02 -3.71 -0.80
CA PRO A 55 15.94 -4.70 0.27
C PRO A 55 14.65 -4.52 1.07
N VAL A 56 13.79 -5.55 1.09
CA VAL A 56 12.47 -5.48 1.71
C VAL A 56 12.12 -6.74 2.46
N SER A 57 11.48 -6.57 3.61
CA SER A 57 10.82 -7.61 4.39
C SER A 57 9.35 -7.27 4.59
N ILE A 58 8.54 -8.28 4.90
CA ILE A 58 7.11 -8.09 5.19
C ILE A 58 6.76 -8.70 6.55
N SER A 59 5.87 -8.01 7.29
CA SER A 59 5.20 -8.55 8.48
C SER A 59 3.69 -8.46 8.31
N CYS A 60 3.04 -9.61 8.29
CA CYS A 60 1.60 -9.74 8.14
C CYS A 60 1.14 -11.07 8.75
N LEU A 61 -0.18 -11.20 8.94
CA LEU A 61 -0.81 -12.43 9.41
C LEU A 61 -1.53 -13.14 8.28
N VAL A 62 -1.33 -14.45 8.18
CA VAL A 62 -2.10 -15.34 7.29
C VAL A 62 -2.61 -16.54 8.07
N GLY A 63 -3.59 -17.22 7.54
CA GLY A 63 -4.05 -18.51 8.07
C GLY A 63 -3.01 -19.62 7.84
N ASN A 64 -3.05 -20.65 8.68
CA ASN A 64 -2.35 -21.90 8.40
C ASN A 64 -3.19 -22.75 7.43
N ASP A 65 -3.35 -22.23 6.21
CA ASP A 65 -4.18 -22.77 5.13
C ASP A 65 -3.48 -22.64 3.77
N MET A 66 -4.06 -23.21 2.71
CA MET A 66 -3.48 -23.17 1.36
C MET A 66 -3.27 -21.75 0.83
N MET A 67 -4.11 -20.78 1.23
CA MET A 67 -3.97 -19.39 0.79
C MET A 67 -2.82 -18.71 1.50
N GLY A 68 -2.57 -19.00 2.78
CA GLY A 68 -1.40 -18.54 3.52
C GLY A 68 -0.10 -19.08 2.94
N ASP A 69 -0.06 -20.38 2.59
CA ASP A 69 1.09 -20.99 1.92
C ASP A 69 1.33 -20.38 0.54
N PHE A 70 0.26 -20.08 -0.21
CA PHE A 70 0.33 -19.38 -1.49
C PHE A 70 0.96 -17.98 -1.34
N VAL A 71 0.48 -17.17 -0.39
CA VAL A 71 1.06 -15.83 -0.10
C VAL A 71 2.55 -15.94 0.17
N LYS A 72 2.95 -16.81 1.10
CA LYS A 72 4.37 -16.96 1.47
C LYS A 72 5.25 -17.39 0.29
N LYS A 73 4.76 -18.32 -0.52
CA LYS A 73 5.45 -18.80 -1.73
C LYS A 73 5.65 -17.68 -2.74
N GLU A 74 4.58 -16.94 -3.08
CA GLU A 74 4.63 -15.90 -4.11
C GLU A 74 5.51 -14.73 -3.66
N MET A 75 5.40 -14.28 -2.40
CA MET A 75 6.23 -13.22 -1.84
C MET A 75 7.72 -13.60 -1.84
N THR A 76 8.04 -14.85 -1.45
CA THR A 76 9.41 -15.37 -1.49
C THR A 76 9.94 -15.42 -2.93
N ALA A 77 9.11 -15.85 -3.90
CA ALA A 77 9.49 -15.90 -5.31
C ALA A 77 9.74 -14.50 -5.90
N CYS A 78 9.07 -13.46 -5.39
CA CYS A 78 9.33 -12.07 -5.75
C CYS A 78 10.62 -11.49 -5.11
N GLY A 79 11.26 -12.21 -4.18
CA GLY A 79 12.49 -11.76 -3.50
C GLY A 79 12.24 -10.99 -2.20
N VAL A 80 11.02 -11.01 -1.67
CA VAL A 80 10.70 -10.41 -0.37
C VAL A 80 11.18 -11.33 0.77
N ASP A 81 11.80 -10.78 1.81
CA ASP A 81 12.10 -11.52 3.03
C ASP A 81 10.79 -11.76 3.82
N THR A 82 10.39 -13.03 3.89
CA THR A 82 9.09 -13.46 4.44
C THR A 82 9.15 -13.96 5.88
N LYS A 83 10.26 -13.72 6.62
CA LYS A 83 10.40 -14.16 8.02
C LYS A 83 9.35 -13.54 8.95
N GLY A 84 8.83 -12.37 8.63
CA GLY A 84 7.78 -11.70 9.39
C GLY A 84 6.36 -12.14 9.03
N ILE A 85 6.15 -13.11 8.13
CA ILE A 85 4.83 -13.68 7.86
C ILE A 85 4.48 -14.66 8.98
N VAL A 86 3.49 -14.31 9.79
CA VAL A 86 2.95 -15.18 10.85
C VAL A 86 1.82 -16.02 10.29
N GLN A 87 1.87 -17.34 10.53
CA GLN A 87 0.78 -18.26 10.18
C GLN A 87 0.06 -18.74 11.45
N ARG A 88 -1.27 -18.56 11.52
CA ARG A 88 -2.07 -18.96 12.68
C ARG A 88 -3.19 -19.90 12.25
N SER A 89 -3.48 -20.92 13.09
CA SER A 89 -4.54 -21.91 12.81
C SER A 89 -5.94 -21.49 13.31
N ASP A 90 -6.02 -20.42 14.08
CA ASP A 90 -7.28 -19.86 14.62
C ASP A 90 -7.92 -18.81 13.69
N VAL A 91 -7.26 -18.47 12.59
CA VAL A 91 -7.76 -17.53 11.59
C VAL A 91 -7.63 -18.11 10.18
N GLN A 92 -8.46 -17.65 9.26
CA GLN A 92 -8.31 -17.91 7.84
C GLN A 92 -7.48 -16.81 7.20
N THR A 93 -6.81 -17.11 6.08
CA THR A 93 -6.18 -16.06 5.26
C THR A 93 -7.25 -15.15 4.67
N THR A 94 -7.00 -13.84 4.67
CA THR A 94 -7.87 -12.85 4.02
C THR A 94 -8.02 -13.15 2.54
N VAL A 95 -9.26 -13.17 2.04
CA VAL A 95 -9.58 -13.46 0.64
C VAL A 95 -10.53 -12.41 0.10
N SER A 96 -10.29 -11.98 -1.12
CA SER A 96 -11.20 -11.17 -1.92
C SER A 96 -11.57 -11.89 -3.21
N VAL A 97 -12.86 -12.10 -3.47
CA VAL A 97 -13.32 -12.52 -4.79
C VAL A 97 -13.62 -11.27 -5.61
N VAL A 98 -12.82 -11.04 -6.65
CA VAL A 98 -12.90 -9.88 -7.52
C VAL A 98 -13.68 -10.25 -8.78
N CYS A 99 -14.89 -9.77 -8.88
CA CYS A 99 -15.76 -9.95 -10.04
C CYS A 99 -15.51 -8.83 -11.04
N ILE A 100 -14.92 -9.15 -12.20
CA ILE A 100 -14.68 -8.20 -13.30
C ILE A 100 -15.81 -8.33 -14.33
N TYR A 101 -16.57 -7.25 -14.55
CA TYR A 101 -17.66 -7.19 -15.50
C TYR A 101 -17.14 -7.02 -16.93
N GLU A 102 -18.00 -7.26 -17.93
CA GLU A 102 -17.69 -6.99 -19.35
C GLU A 102 -17.38 -5.50 -19.62
N SER A 103 -17.97 -4.60 -18.82
CA SER A 103 -17.67 -3.17 -18.84
C SER A 103 -16.27 -2.80 -18.33
N GLY A 104 -15.57 -3.74 -17.68
CA GLY A 104 -14.32 -3.47 -16.95
C GLY A 104 -14.50 -3.02 -15.50
N GLU A 105 -15.75 -2.73 -15.09
CA GLU A 105 -16.07 -2.43 -13.70
C GLU A 105 -15.87 -3.65 -12.79
N ARG A 106 -15.78 -3.42 -11.48
CA ARG A 106 -15.48 -4.46 -10.49
C ARG A 106 -16.42 -4.41 -9.31
N SER A 107 -16.66 -5.58 -8.73
CA SER A 107 -17.22 -5.73 -7.40
C SER A 107 -16.42 -6.75 -6.61
N PHE A 108 -16.52 -6.68 -5.27
CA PHE A 108 -15.69 -7.45 -4.37
C PHE A 108 -16.57 -8.18 -3.35
N LEU A 109 -16.25 -9.46 -3.11
CA LEU A 109 -16.71 -10.18 -1.92
C LEU A 109 -15.48 -10.37 -1.03
N TYR A 110 -15.43 -9.64 0.08
CA TYR A 110 -14.24 -9.53 0.91
C TYR A 110 -14.44 -10.19 2.27
N ASN A 111 -13.51 -11.08 2.64
CA ASN A 111 -13.41 -11.64 3.98
C ASN A 111 -12.14 -11.09 4.66
N PRO A 112 -12.24 -10.19 5.65
CA PRO A 112 -11.09 -9.52 6.27
C PRO A 112 -10.21 -10.44 7.13
N ALA A 113 -10.75 -11.54 7.61
CA ALA A 113 -10.13 -12.62 8.38
C ALA A 113 -8.77 -12.28 9.03
N SER A 114 -7.64 -12.71 8.44
CA SER A 114 -6.30 -12.50 9.02
C SER A 114 -5.90 -11.02 9.07
N SER A 115 -6.30 -10.18 8.11
CA SER A 115 -5.98 -8.76 8.17
C SER A 115 -6.66 -8.06 9.34
N ALA A 116 -7.92 -8.40 9.65
CA ALA A 116 -8.61 -7.88 10.82
C ALA A 116 -8.06 -8.43 12.14
N ALA A 117 -7.54 -9.68 12.14
CA ALA A 117 -7.00 -10.35 13.32
C ALA A 117 -5.53 -10.01 13.61
N PHE A 118 -4.85 -9.30 12.71
CA PHE A 118 -3.45 -8.89 12.87
C PHE A 118 -3.30 -7.95 14.06
N THR A 119 -2.26 -8.17 14.88
CA THR A 119 -2.01 -7.40 16.11
C THR A 119 -0.54 -6.99 16.22
N LEU A 120 -0.23 -6.14 17.20
CA LEU A 120 1.14 -5.73 17.49
C LEU A 120 2.04 -6.92 17.91
N GLU A 121 1.46 -7.92 18.56
CA GLU A 121 2.15 -9.13 19.04
C GLU A 121 2.59 -10.04 17.88
N ASP A 122 2.00 -9.89 16.69
CA ASP A 122 2.40 -10.63 15.49
C ASP A 122 3.71 -10.05 14.87
N ILE A 123 4.22 -8.91 15.36
CA ILE A 123 5.44 -8.27 14.87
C ILE A 123 6.61 -8.60 15.80
N SER A 124 7.55 -9.42 15.32
CA SER A 124 8.71 -9.80 16.13
C SER A 124 9.74 -8.67 16.24
N ASP A 125 10.45 -8.63 17.38
CA ASP A 125 11.54 -7.69 17.62
C ASP A 125 12.69 -7.84 16.62
N GLU A 126 12.96 -9.08 16.19
CA GLU A 126 13.99 -9.40 15.22
C GLU A 126 13.69 -8.73 13.86
N VAL A 127 12.47 -8.86 13.37
CA VAL A 127 12.06 -8.28 12.09
C VAL A 127 12.07 -6.75 12.15
N LEU A 128 11.63 -6.16 13.27
CA LEU A 128 11.69 -4.71 13.48
C LEU A 128 13.13 -4.19 13.58
N ALA A 129 14.02 -4.92 14.21
CA ALA A 129 15.42 -4.52 14.34
C ALA A 129 16.16 -4.55 12.99
N ASP A 130 15.78 -5.45 12.08
CA ASP A 130 16.44 -5.72 10.79
C ASP A 130 15.97 -4.79 9.64
N CYS A 131 15.48 -3.60 9.95
CA CYS A 131 15.09 -2.61 8.95
C CYS A 131 15.56 -1.20 9.32
N ASP A 132 15.52 -0.29 8.35
CA ASP A 132 15.81 1.14 8.54
C ASP A 132 14.53 1.99 8.42
N ILE A 133 13.55 1.51 7.65
CA ILE A 133 12.27 2.18 7.40
C ILE A 133 11.14 1.21 7.76
N VAL A 134 10.19 1.67 8.57
CA VAL A 134 8.96 0.95 8.90
C VAL A 134 7.81 1.59 8.14
N PHE A 135 7.21 0.85 7.24
CA PHE A 135 6.05 1.27 6.45
C PHE A 135 4.83 0.45 6.85
N VAL A 136 3.77 1.12 7.30
CA VAL A 136 2.44 0.51 7.48
C VAL A 136 1.58 0.87 6.28
N GLY A 137 1.18 -0.15 5.51
CA GLY A 137 0.36 -0.02 4.32
C GLY A 137 -1.05 -0.59 4.51
N GLY A 138 -2.07 0.20 4.16
CA GLY A 138 -3.47 -0.17 4.29
C GLY A 138 -4.03 0.04 5.70
N ALA A 139 -3.56 1.05 6.42
CA ALA A 139 -4.21 1.49 7.66
C ALA A 139 -5.71 1.74 7.41
N MET A 140 -6.53 1.53 8.43
CA MET A 140 -8.00 1.49 8.44
C MET A 140 -8.63 0.15 8.02
N LEU A 141 -7.83 -0.82 7.51
CA LEU A 141 -8.27 -2.19 7.22
C LEU A 141 -7.82 -3.20 8.30
N LEU A 142 -7.05 -2.78 9.28
CA LEU A 142 -6.38 -3.63 10.25
C LEU A 142 -7.03 -3.48 11.63
N THR A 143 -8.28 -3.91 11.76
CA THR A 143 -9.19 -3.62 12.89
C THR A 143 -8.54 -3.73 14.28
N ASN A 144 -7.71 -4.76 14.52
CA ASN A 144 -7.05 -4.97 15.81
C ASN A 144 -5.66 -4.30 15.90
N PHE A 145 -5.18 -3.73 14.81
CA PHE A 145 -3.86 -3.10 14.74
C PHE A 145 -3.95 -1.57 14.57
N ASP A 146 -5.00 -1.05 13.94
CA ASP A 146 -5.19 0.39 13.75
C ASP A 146 -5.24 1.16 15.08
N GLY A 147 -4.87 2.44 15.06
CA GLY A 147 -4.92 3.33 16.20
C GLY A 147 -3.79 3.14 17.21
N GLU A 148 -4.11 2.79 18.44
CA GLU A 148 -3.13 2.70 19.54
C GLU A 148 -2.06 1.60 19.35
N PRO A 149 -2.34 0.39 18.82
CA PRO A 149 -1.30 -0.58 18.50
C PRO A 149 -0.31 -0.04 17.44
N THR A 150 -0.81 0.60 16.37
CA THR A 150 0.05 1.26 15.36
C THR A 150 0.89 2.37 15.99
N ARG A 151 0.31 3.21 16.87
CA ARG A 151 1.05 4.24 17.60
C ARG A 151 2.21 3.64 18.40
N LYS A 152 1.97 2.56 19.14
CA LYS A 152 3.02 1.88 19.93
C LYS A 152 4.15 1.35 19.05
N LEU A 153 3.81 0.77 17.89
CA LEU A 153 4.81 0.33 16.91
C LEU A 153 5.64 1.50 16.40
N MET A 154 4.99 2.57 15.91
CA MET A 154 5.68 3.72 15.31
C MET A 154 6.57 4.42 16.33
N LYS A 155 6.07 4.65 17.55
CA LYS A 155 6.87 5.18 18.63
C LYS A 155 8.12 4.35 18.90
N ARG A 156 7.96 3.03 19.03
CA ARG A 156 9.06 2.10 19.23
C ARG A 156 10.07 2.15 18.07
N ALA A 157 9.59 2.18 16.83
CA ALA A 157 10.44 2.29 15.65
C ALA A 157 11.27 3.58 15.68
N ARG A 158 10.67 4.72 16.03
CA ARG A 158 11.39 6.01 16.20
C ARG A 158 12.42 5.96 17.32
N GLU A 159 12.10 5.36 18.47
CA GLU A 159 13.05 5.15 19.57
C GLU A 159 14.26 4.29 19.15
N MET A 160 14.08 3.40 18.15
CA MET A 160 15.15 2.61 17.54
C MET A 160 15.86 3.35 16.38
N GLY A 161 15.51 4.62 16.11
CA GLY A 161 16.10 5.44 15.04
C GLY A 161 15.63 5.07 13.62
N LYS A 162 14.47 4.38 13.50
CA LYS A 162 13.88 4.03 12.21
C LYS A 162 13.03 5.19 11.67
N ILE A 163 12.93 5.28 10.35
CA ILE A 163 11.99 6.17 9.67
C ILE A 163 10.61 5.52 9.69
N THR A 164 9.58 6.27 10.06
CA THR A 164 8.19 5.79 10.16
C THR A 164 7.33 6.37 9.06
N VAL A 165 6.63 5.48 8.33
CA VAL A 165 5.80 5.83 7.18
C VAL A 165 4.45 5.12 7.28
N LEU A 166 3.35 5.83 7.00
CA LEU A 166 2.00 5.27 7.00
C LEU A 166 1.25 5.68 5.73
N ASP A 167 0.62 4.70 5.10
CA ASP A 167 -0.37 4.87 4.05
C ASP A 167 -1.72 4.31 4.50
N THR A 168 -2.80 4.95 4.06
CA THR A 168 -4.17 4.57 4.38
C THR A 168 -4.81 3.75 3.26
N ALA A 169 -5.90 3.08 3.59
CA ALA A 169 -6.85 2.54 2.64
C ALA A 169 -8.24 3.11 2.90
N TRP A 170 -9.18 2.83 2.00
CA TRP A 170 -10.57 3.25 2.16
C TRP A 170 -11.21 2.62 3.40
N ASP A 171 -11.71 3.46 4.30
CA ASP A 171 -12.40 3.00 5.51
C ASP A 171 -13.85 2.59 5.21
N PHE A 172 -14.12 1.29 5.22
CA PHE A 172 -15.46 0.75 4.98
C PHE A 172 -16.46 1.04 6.10
N ASP A 173 -15.97 1.37 7.30
CA ASP A 173 -16.81 1.70 8.46
C ASP A 173 -17.16 3.19 8.52
N ASP A 174 -16.58 4.01 7.64
CA ASP A 174 -16.71 5.48 7.56
C ASP A 174 -16.39 6.20 8.90
N ILE A 175 -15.40 5.68 9.65
CA ILE A 175 -14.92 6.21 10.94
C ILE A 175 -13.77 7.22 10.72
N TRP A 176 -12.81 6.88 9.85
CA TRP A 176 -11.69 7.70 9.39
C TRP A 176 -10.70 8.13 10.48
N LEU A 177 -10.63 9.45 10.79
CA LEU A 177 -9.63 10.01 11.70
C LEU A 177 -9.48 9.25 13.04
N PRO A 178 -10.55 8.87 13.75
CA PRO A 178 -10.44 8.14 15.01
C PRO A 178 -9.65 6.82 14.93
N LYS A 179 -9.57 6.20 13.74
CA LYS A 179 -8.78 4.97 13.55
C LYS A 179 -7.27 5.21 13.50
N ILE A 180 -6.82 6.44 13.20
CA ILE A 180 -5.38 6.73 12.98
C ILE A 180 -4.87 7.93 13.80
N GLU A 181 -5.73 8.77 14.39
CA GLU A 181 -5.30 10.01 15.08
C GLU A 181 -4.20 9.78 16.12
N ALA A 182 -4.29 8.65 16.85
CA ALA A 182 -3.33 8.33 17.88
C ALA A 182 -1.89 8.13 17.32
N CYS A 183 -1.74 7.61 16.10
CA CYS A 183 -0.44 7.30 15.53
C CYS A 183 0.17 8.45 14.71
N LEU A 184 -0.63 9.43 14.27
CA LEU A 184 -0.17 10.53 13.43
C LEU A 184 1.06 11.29 13.98
N PRO A 185 1.16 11.61 15.30
CA PRO A 185 2.33 12.29 15.86
C PRO A 185 3.63 11.46 15.85
N GLU A 186 3.52 10.15 15.60
CA GLU A 186 4.67 9.25 15.58
C GLU A 186 5.19 8.99 14.14
N LEU A 187 4.65 9.73 13.15
CA LEU A 187 5.00 9.53 11.73
C LEU A 187 6.02 10.55 11.24
N ASP A 188 7.09 10.06 10.60
CA ASP A 188 7.98 10.90 9.81
C ASP A 188 7.35 11.23 8.44
N TYR A 189 6.57 10.31 7.87
CA TYR A 189 5.85 10.50 6.61
C TYR A 189 4.45 9.93 6.67
N PHE A 190 3.47 10.70 6.19
CA PHE A 190 2.08 10.27 6.01
C PHE A 190 1.69 10.45 4.54
N ILE A 191 1.21 9.35 3.87
CA ILE A 191 1.06 9.27 2.41
C ILE A 191 -0.37 8.88 1.98
N PRO A 192 -1.43 9.58 2.40
CA PRO A 192 -2.81 9.25 2.02
C PRO A 192 -3.12 9.60 0.56
N SER A 193 -4.21 9.02 0.00
CA SER A 193 -4.86 9.57 -1.18
C SER A 193 -5.63 10.84 -0.86
N ILE A 194 -5.92 11.66 -1.88
CA ILE A 194 -6.68 12.91 -1.68
C ILE A 194 -8.09 12.63 -1.15
N GLU A 195 -8.72 11.55 -1.61
CA GLU A 195 -10.06 11.16 -1.20
C GLU A 195 -10.09 10.74 0.29
N GLU A 196 -9.10 9.96 0.72
CA GLU A 196 -8.96 9.53 2.13
C GLU A 196 -8.59 10.73 3.01
N ALA A 197 -7.64 11.53 2.56
CA ALA A 197 -7.22 12.73 3.28
C ALA A 197 -8.34 13.76 3.42
N ALA A 198 -9.22 13.89 2.42
CA ALA A 198 -10.40 14.74 2.51
C ALA A 198 -11.38 14.25 3.59
N LYS A 199 -11.57 12.94 3.71
CA LYS A 199 -12.40 12.35 4.77
C LYS A 199 -11.79 12.54 6.17
N ILE A 200 -10.45 12.43 6.26
CA ILE A 200 -9.72 12.61 7.53
C ILE A 200 -9.76 14.06 7.99
N THR A 201 -9.60 15.01 7.07
CA THR A 201 -9.42 16.43 7.39
C THR A 201 -10.69 17.26 7.27
N GLY A 202 -11.63 16.84 6.42
CA GLY A 202 -12.80 17.62 6.02
C GLY A 202 -12.48 18.74 5.01
N GLU A 203 -11.26 18.75 4.43
CA GLU A 203 -10.83 19.68 3.38
C GLU A 203 -10.76 18.97 2.03
N GLU A 204 -10.95 19.71 0.93
CA GLU A 204 -10.90 19.17 -0.43
C GLU A 204 -9.66 19.65 -1.19
N ASP A 205 -9.13 20.82 -0.84
CA ASP A 205 -7.94 21.37 -1.47
C ASP A 205 -6.67 20.69 -0.92
N PRO A 206 -5.79 20.11 -1.75
CA PRO A 206 -4.63 19.35 -1.29
C PRO A 206 -3.65 20.18 -0.44
N TYR A 207 -3.55 21.49 -0.66
CA TYR A 207 -2.70 22.37 0.14
C TYR A 207 -3.27 22.56 1.54
N LYS A 208 -4.60 22.78 1.66
CA LYS A 208 -5.28 22.87 2.94
C LYS A 208 -5.28 21.54 3.70
N ILE A 209 -5.43 20.42 2.95
CA ILE A 209 -5.28 19.07 3.50
C ILE A 209 -3.90 18.93 4.16
N ALA A 210 -2.83 19.27 3.43
CA ALA A 210 -1.47 19.16 3.95
C ALA A 210 -1.24 20.07 5.17
N GLU A 211 -1.70 21.33 5.12
CA GLU A 211 -1.64 22.26 6.26
C GLU A 211 -2.32 21.66 7.49
N LYS A 212 -3.54 21.14 7.33
CA LYS A 212 -4.30 20.55 8.43
C LYS A 212 -3.65 19.28 8.98
N LEU A 213 -3.14 18.40 8.11
CA LEU A 213 -2.43 17.19 8.52
C LEU A 213 -1.17 17.50 9.33
N HIS A 214 -0.42 18.56 8.99
CA HIS A 214 0.73 18.99 9.81
C HIS A 214 0.31 19.36 11.24
N THR A 215 -0.88 19.94 11.44
CA THR A 215 -1.38 20.23 12.80
C THR A 215 -1.75 18.98 13.59
N MET A 216 -1.90 17.83 12.93
CA MET A 216 -2.22 16.55 13.55
C MET A 216 -0.98 15.73 13.95
N GLY A 217 0.23 16.18 13.55
CA GLY A 217 1.49 15.66 14.07
C GLY A 217 2.50 15.04 13.10
N PRO A 218 2.12 14.49 11.92
CA PRO A 218 3.11 13.95 11.00
C PRO A 218 4.15 15.00 10.58
N THR A 219 5.43 14.59 10.49
CA THR A 219 6.50 15.52 10.12
C THR A 219 6.39 15.93 8.65
N ASN A 220 6.24 14.97 7.74
CA ASN A 220 6.14 15.24 6.31
C ASN A 220 4.85 14.63 5.74
N ILE A 221 4.21 15.35 4.83
CA ILE A 221 2.96 14.95 4.20
C ILE A 221 3.20 14.72 2.71
N VAL A 222 2.62 13.66 2.18
CA VAL A 222 2.56 13.39 0.74
C VAL A 222 1.12 13.03 0.37
N VAL A 223 0.40 13.92 -0.28
CA VAL A 223 -0.98 13.64 -0.73
C VAL A 223 -0.95 13.14 -2.17
N LYS A 224 -1.40 11.90 -2.39
CA LYS A 224 -1.55 11.33 -3.74
C LYS A 224 -2.78 11.95 -4.40
N VAL A 225 -2.61 12.71 -5.49
CA VAL A 225 -3.70 13.43 -6.18
C VAL A 225 -4.06 12.81 -7.54
N GLY A 226 -3.93 11.51 -7.65
CA GLY A 226 -4.30 10.71 -8.81
C GLY A 226 -3.58 11.14 -10.08
N LYS A 227 -4.35 11.49 -11.12
CA LYS A 227 -3.79 11.91 -12.42
C LYS A 227 -3.00 13.22 -12.38
N ASP A 228 -3.17 14.02 -11.33
CA ASP A 228 -2.47 15.30 -11.16
C ASP A 228 -1.10 15.10 -10.46
N GLY A 229 -0.82 13.90 -9.91
CA GLY A 229 0.46 13.51 -9.33
C GLY A 229 0.44 13.40 -7.82
N ALA A 230 1.36 14.08 -7.14
CA ALA A 230 1.44 14.08 -5.68
C ALA A 230 1.88 15.45 -5.15
N LEU A 231 1.20 15.94 -4.11
CA LEU A 231 1.63 17.10 -3.35
C LEU A 231 2.60 16.62 -2.27
N VAL A 232 3.84 17.10 -2.29
CA VAL A 232 4.81 16.89 -1.22
C VAL A 232 4.89 18.14 -0.35
N SER A 233 4.76 17.96 0.96
CA SER A 233 4.77 19.05 1.94
C SER A 233 5.75 18.69 3.07
N PRO A 234 7.04 19.05 2.94
CA PRO A 234 8.03 18.89 4.00
C PRO A 234 7.71 19.84 5.17
N HIS A 235 8.08 19.44 6.37
CA HIS A 235 7.88 20.29 7.55
C HIS A 235 8.66 21.61 7.45
N GLY A 236 7.93 22.73 7.55
CA GLY A 236 8.54 24.07 7.55
C GLY A 236 8.98 24.57 6.17
N GLU A 237 8.63 23.88 5.09
CA GLU A 237 8.91 24.28 3.72
C GLU A 237 7.61 24.46 2.91
N GLU A 238 7.69 25.16 1.77
CA GLU A 238 6.55 25.35 0.88
C GLU A 238 6.17 24.05 0.18
N PRO A 239 4.88 23.66 0.16
CA PRO A 239 4.43 22.47 -0.54
C PRO A 239 4.67 22.55 -2.05
N THR A 240 5.05 21.42 -2.65
CA THR A 240 5.32 21.32 -4.08
C THR A 240 4.45 20.23 -4.72
N LEU A 241 3.68 20.58 -5.75
CA LEU A 241 2.97 19.62 -6.57
C LEU A 241 3.92 18.99 -7.60
N VAL A 242 4.13 17.68 -7.49
CA VAL A 242 4.95 16.90 -8.43
C VAL A 242 4.02 16.22 -9.43
N PRO A 243 4.04 16.60 -10.71
CA PRO A 243 3.06 16.15 -11.69
C PRO A 243 3.20 14.65 -12.01
N ALA A 244 2.07 13.99 -12.31
CA ALA A 244 2.04 12.60 -12.76
C ALA A 244 2.58 12.46 -14.20
N PHE A 245 3.05 11.26 -14.52
CA PHE A 245 3.31 10.86 -15.91
C PHE A 245 2.01 10.24 -16.48
N LEU A 246 1.31 11.03 -17.31
CA LEU A 246 0.01 10.61 -17.84
C LEU A 246 0.14 9.40 -18.77
N VAL A 247 -0.76 8.44 -18.58
CA VAL A 247 -0.94 7.26 -19.43
C VAL A 247 -2.27 7.43 -20.17
N GLU A 248 -2.23 7.50 -21.51
CA GLU A 248 -3.43 7.78 -22.32
C GLU A 248 -4.54 6.74 -22.15
N LYS A 249 -4.18 5.46 -21.99
CA LYS A 249 -5.13 4.35 -21.85
C LYS A 249 -4.67 3.42 -20.72
N PRO A 250 -5.05 3.72 -19.49
CA PRO A 250 -4.77 2.80 -18.38
C PRO A 250 -5.52 1.48 -18.58
N VAL A 251 -4.87 0.39 -18.27
CA VAL A 251 -5.43 -0.97 -18.33
C VAL A 251 -6.15 -1.29 -17.01
N ASP A 252 -5.49 -0.95 -15.90
CA ASP A 252 -5.97 -1.25 -14.54
C ASP A 252 -5.35 -0.28 -13.54
N THR A 253 -6.17 0.43 -12.78
CA THR A 253 -5.69 1.39 -11.77
C THR A 253 -5.50 0.79 -10.38
N THR A 254 -5.79 -0.52 -10.22
CA THR A 254 -5.59 -1.23 -8.96
C THR A 254 -4.12 -1.20 -8.57
N GLY A 255 -3.82 -0.85 -7.31
CA GLY A 255 -2.46 -0.79 -6.79
C GLY A 255 -1.65 0.44 -7.20
N ALA A 256 -2.23 1.39 -7.97
CA ALA A 256 -1.50 2.60 -8.36
C ALA A 256 -1.01 3.41 -7.14
N GLY A 257 -1.81 3.48 -6.08
CA GLY A 257 -1.43 4.10 -4.80
C GLY A 257 -0.30 3.35 -4.11
N ASP A 258 -0.39 2.02 -4.02
CA ASP A 258 0.65 1.17 -3.43
C ASP A 258 1.96 1.27 -4.22
N SER A 259 1.86 1.30 -5.56
CA SER A 259 3.01 1.47 -6.46
C SER A 259 3.64 2.85 -6.34
N PHE A 260 2.86 3.92 -6.16
CA PHE A 260 3.39 5.23 -5.82
C PHE A 260 4.15 5.16 -4.48
N CYS A 261 3.57 4.56 -3.45
CA CYS A 261 4.23 4.39 -2.15
C CYS A 261 5.55 3.62 -2.29
N SER A 262 5.58 2.53 -3.06
CA SER A 262 6.81 1.75 -3.28
C SER A 262 7.89 2.58 -3.97
N GLY A 263 7.53 3.40 -4.95
CA GLY A 263 8.44 4.32 -5.62
C GLY A 263 8.94 5.42 -4.68
N PHE A 264 8.07 6.04 -3.89
CA PHE A 264 8.45 7.04 -2.90
C PHE A 264 9.39 6.45 -1.83
N LEU A 265 9.07 5.28 -1.29
CA LEU A 265 9.89 4.53 -0.35
C LEU A 265 11.26 4.14 -0.95
N THR A 266 11.31 3.81 -2.25
CA THR A 266 12.58 3.61 -2.98
C THR A 266 13.44 4.87 -2.91
N GLY A 267 12.83 6.05 -3.07
CA GLY A 267 13.51 7.33 -2.90
C GLY A 267 14.07 7.52 -1.49
N LEU A 268 13.27 7.27 -0.47
CA LEU A 268 13.71 7.33 0.94
C LEU A 268 14.84 6.35 1.24
N ALA A 269 14.77 5.13 0.68
CA ALA A 269 15.82 4.12 0.85
C ALA A 269 17.16 4.52 0.20
N ASN A 270 17.14 5.41 -0.78
CA ASN A 270 18.31 5.97 -1.46
C ASN A 270 18.69 7.39 -1.00
N ASP A 271 18.10 7.90 0.08
CA ASP A 271 18.34 9.25 0.62
C ASP A 271 18.07 10.38 -0.40
N TRP A 272 17.08 10.20 -1.29
CA TRP A 272 16.63 11.26 -2.20
C TRP A 272 15.75 12.26 -1.45
N ASP A 273 15.72 13.50 -1.96
CA ASP A 273 14.74 14.48 -1.50
C ASP A 273 13.31 14.04 -1.85
N MET A 274 12.32 14.65 -1.17
CA MET A 274 10.91 14.26 -1.32
C MET A 274 10.36 14.50 -2.74
N VAL A 275 10.81 15.54 -3.44
CA VAL A 275 10.36 15.86 -4.80
C VAL A 275 10.82 14.78 -5.76
N LYS A 276 12.10 14.40 -5.69
CA LYS A 276 12.66 13.31 -6.50
C LYS A 276 12.02 11.97 -6.17
N ALA A 277 11.78 11.69 -4.87
CA ALA A 277 11.11 10.48 -4.42
C ALA A 277 9.67 10.41 -4.95
N ALA A 278 8.92 11.51 -4.91
CA ALA A 278 7.55 11.59 -5.44
C ALA A 278 7.53 11.49 -6.99
N GLN A 279 8.49 12.10 -7.67
CA GLN A 279 8.62 11.95 -9.12
C GLN A 279 8.85 10.48 -9.51
N PHE A 280 9.70 9.78 -8.78
CA PHE A 280 9.92 8.35 -8.98
C PHE A 280 8.65 7.53 -8.65
N GLY A 281 7.94 7.86 -7.56
CA GLY A 281 6.64 7.29 -7.21
C GLY A 281 5.61 7.44 -8.34
N ASN A 282 5.50 8.63 -8.92
CA ASN A 282 4.65 8.89 -10.09
C ASN A 282 5.07 8.05 -11.31
N GLY A 283 6.37 7.84 -11.52
CA GLY A 283 6.89 6.96 -12.57
C GLY A 283 6.50 5.50 -12.36
N VAL A 284 6.64 4.99 -11.13
CA VAL A 284 6.23 3.61 -10.78
C VAL A 284 4.71 3.44 -10.95
N GLY A 285 3.90 4.39 -10.44
CA GLY A 285 2.45 4.39 -10.62
C GLY A 285 2.02 4.41 -12.09
N ALA A 286 2.73 5.16 -12.95
CA ALA A 286 2.47 5.18 -14.39
C ALA A 286 2.75 3.81 -15.05
N HIS A 287 3.72 3.05 -14.60
CA HIS A 287 3.95 1.67 -15.05
C HIS A 287 2.90 0.71 -14.53
N CYS A 288 2.49 0.83 -13.26
CA CYS A 288 1.45 0.00 -12.66
C CYS A 288 0.17 -0.01 -13.51
N VAL A 289 -0.35 1.17 -13.86
CA VAL A 289 -1.64 1.28 -14.55
C VAL A 289 -1.64 0.77 -15.99
N GLN A 290 -0.52 0.36 -16.55
CA GLN A 290 -0.40 -0.19 -17.89
C GLN A 290 -0.58 -1.72 -17.96
N ALA A 291 -0.72 -2.39 -16.83
CA ALA A 291 -0.91 -3.84 -16.74
C ALA A 291 -2.11 -4.22 -15.87
N LEU A 292 -2.62 -5.44 -16.02
CA LEU A 292 -3.67 -5.98 -15.17
C LEU A 292 -3.06 -6.46 -13.83
N GLY A 293 -3.63 -6.02 -12.71
CA GLY A 293 -3.21 -6.37 -11.35
C GLY A 293 -2.22 -5.40 -10.73
N ALA A 294 -2.21 -5.33 -9.40
CA ALA A 294 -1.60 -4.26 -8.62
C ALA A 294 -0.08 -4.12 -8.78
N SER A 295 0.63 -5.21 -9.01
CA SER A 295 2.11 -5.21 -9.08
C SER A 295 2.66 -5.75 -10.40
N THR A 296 1.83 -6.23 -11.32
CA THR A 296 2.27 -6.95 -12.53
C THR A 296 3.11 -6.06 -13.45
N GLY A 297 2.74 -4.79 -13.59
CA GLY A 297 3.37 -3.83 -14.51
C GLY A 297 4.69 -3.23 -14.02
N ILE A 298 5.13 -3.52 -12.80
CA ILE A 298 6.30 -2.87 -12.20
C ILE A 298 7.61 -3.42 -12.80
N PRO A 299 8.42 -2.56 -13.45
CA PRO A 299 9.71 -2.94 -14.05
C PRO A 299 10.87 -2.75 -13.06
N SER A 300 12.10 -2.85 -13.54
CA SER A 300 13.29 -2.50 -12.74
C SER A 300 13.38 -1.00 -12.44
N MET A 301 14.09 -0.63 -11.39
CA MET A 301 14.38 0.77 -11.04
C MET A 301 14.98 1.53 -12.22
N GLN A 302 15.92 0.93 -12.95
CA GLN A 302 16.57 1.58 -14.09
C GLN A 302 15.57 1.93 -15.19
N THR A 303 14.64 1.01 -15.49
CA THR A 303 13.59 1.25 -16.50
C THR A 303 12.70 2.43 -16.12
N VAL A 304 12.33 2.56 -14.82
CA VAL A 304 11.57 3.73 -14.36
C VAL A 304 12.36 5.01 -14.47
N LEU A 305 13.66 4.99 -14.12
CA LEU A 305 14.52 6.17 -14.24
C LEU A 305 14.68 6.61 -15.71
N ASP A 306 14.85 5.67 -16.64
CA ASP A 306 14.95 5.96 -18.07
C ASP A 306 13.63 6.56 -18.59
N PHE A 307 12.48 5.98 -18.20
CA PHE A 307 11.15 6.50 -18.52
C PHE A 307 10.95 7.95 -18.04
N ILE A 308 11.38 8.27 -16.84
CA ILE A 308 11.31 9.63 -16.27
C ILE A 308 12.20 10.57 -17.08
N ALA A 309 13.46 10.17 -17.35
CA ALA A 309 14.43 11.00 -18.06
C ALA A 309 14.00 11.33 -19.48
N GLU A 310 13.25 10.47 -20.16
CA GLU A 310 12.69 10.71 -21.49
C GLU A 310 11.55 11.74 -21.49
N ARG A 311 10.81 11.86 -20.36
CA ARG A 311 9.60 12.70 -20.25
C ARG A 311 9.81 14.02 -19.52
N THR A 312 10.98 14.22 -18.93
CA THR A 312 11.37 15.46 -18.25
C THR A 312 12.34 16.33 -19.07
N LYS A 313 12.59 15.94 -20.34
CA LYS A 313 13.31 16.74 -21.32
C LYS A 313 12.38 17.78 -21.93
#